data_d751f8af72857f192c73e979bb41581d
#
_entry.id   d751f8af72857f192c73e979bb41581d
#
_cell.length_a   1.000
_cell.length_b   1.000
_cell.length_c   1.000
_cell.angle_alpha   90.00
_cell.angle_beta   90.00
_cell.angle_gamma   90.00
#
_symmetry.space_group_name_H-M   'P 1'
#
loop_
_entity.id
_entity.type
_entity.pdbx_description
1 polymer ?
#
loop_
_entity_poly.entity_id
_entity_poly.type
_entity_poly.pdbx_seq_one_letter_code
_entity_poly.pdbx_strand_id
1 'polypeptide(L)'
;MTSLNTQQHFLLVDDDDVFCSILSRALERRAISTSTANSPQQAIELMQQLGNIFSHAVIDLNMGKESGLALIPQLLSLDAQLKIIVLTGYSSIATTVEAIKRGASNYLCKPASVDEILAAFNENDGVNERGLLSNKPLSVDRLEWEYIQKTLAEYDGNVSATARALGMHRRTLQRKLQKKPVQE
;
A
#
# COMPACT_ATOMS: atom_id res chain seq x y z
N MET A 1 -37.00 -8.98 -7.62
CA MET A 1 -35.81 -8.25 -8.02
C MET A 1 -34.70 -8.67 -7.08
N THR A 2 -33.93 -9.67 -7.50
CA THR A 2 -32.89 -10.31 -6.69
C THR A 2 -31.65 -9.44 -6.79
N SER A 3 -31.36 -8.66 -5.75
CA SER A 3 -30.03 -8.06 -5.57
C SER A 3 -29.06 -9.22 -5.43
N LEU A 4 -28.34 -9.53 -6.48
CA LEU A 4 -27.15 -10.36 -6.40
C LEU A 4 -26.20 -9.60 -5.45
N ASN A 5 -26.16 -10.04 -4.20
CA ASN A 5 -25.17 -9.64 -3.24
C ASN A 5 -23.84 -10.20 -3.77
N THR A 6 -23.20 -9.47 -4.66
CA THR A 6 -21.89 -9.84 -5.19
C THR A 6 -20.95 -9.74 -4.01
N GLN A 7 -20.70 -10.86 -3.37
CA GLN A 7 -19.77 -10.95 -2.24
C GLN A 7 -18.44 -10.39 -2.73
N GLN A 8 -18.02 -9.26 -2.19
CA GLN A 8 -16.78 -8.61 -2.58
C GLN A 8 -15.62 -9.53 -2.22
N HIS A 9 -14.74 -9.78 -3.18
CA HIS A 9 -13.53 -10.56 -2.96
C HIS A 9 -12.33 -9.72 -3.35
N PHE A 10 -11.43 -9.51 -2.40
CA PHE A 10 -10.26 -8.67 -2.55
C PHE A 10 -9.00 -9.51 -2.75
N LEU A 11 -8.18 -9.10 -3.71
CA LEU A 11 -6.81 -9.59 -3.88
C LEU A 11 -5.86 -8.65 -3.13
N LEU A 12 -5.12 -9.17 -2.15
CA LEU A 12 -4.11 -8.44 -1.40
C LEU A 12 -2.72 -8.88 -1.88
N VAL A 13 -1.92 -7.93 -2.38
CA VAL A 13 -0.60 -8.23 -2.95
C VAL A 13 0.46 -7.42 -2.23
N ASP A 14 1.25 -8.09 -1.40
CA ASP A 14 2.27 -7.47 -0.54
C ASP A 14 3.25 -8.55 -0.08
N ASP A 15 4.54 -8.29 -0.06
CA ASP A 15 5.56 -9.22 0.44
C ASP A 15 5.63 -9.30 1.98
N ASP A 16 4.89 -8.43 2.67
CA ASP A 16 4.68 -8.50 4.13
C ASP A 16 3.46 -9.37 4.47
N ASP A 17 3.70 -10.66 4.73
CA ASP A 17 2.67 -11.63 5.13
C ASP A 17 1.92 -11.21 6.41
N VAL A 18 2.58 -10.51 7.33
CA VAL A 18 1.97 -10.03 8.58
C VAL A 18 0.96 -8.94 8.26
N PHE A 19 1.33 -7.99 7.43
CA PHE A 19 0.43 -6.95 6.96
C PHE A 19 -0.77 -7.55 6.22
N CYS A 20 -0.55 -8.45 5.26
CA CYS A 20 -1.61 -9.16 4.54
C CYS A 20 -2.57 -9.88 5.49
N SER A 21 -2.05 -10.59 6.49
CA SER A 21 -2.86 -11.31 7.48
C SER A 21 -3.72 -10.36 8.34
N ILE A 22 -3.17 -9.23 8.76
CA ILE A 22 -3.90 -8.23 9.55
C ILE A 22 -5.01 -7.60 8.72
N LEU A 23 -4.71 -7.18 7.48
CA LEU A 23 -5.67 -6.56 6.57
C LEU A 23 -6.78 -7.54 6.18
N SER A 24 -6.43 -8.79 5.85
CA SER A 24 -7.38 -9.85 5.54
C SER A 24 -8.39 -10.04 6.66
N ARG A 25 -7.94 -10.25 7.91
CA ARG A 25 -8.83 -10.40 9.07
C ARG A 25 -9.74 -9.20 9.30
N ALA A 26 -9.23 -8.00 9.05
CA ALA A 26 -10.01 -6.78 9.23
C ALA A 26 -11.07 -6.60 8.13
N LEU A 27 -10.82 -7.06 6.90
CA LEU A 27 -11.79 -7.11 5.80
C LEU A 27 -12.83 -8.22 6.02
N GLU A 28 -12.41 -9.41 6.47
CA GLU A 28 -13.30 -10.52 6.79
C GLU A 28 -14.34 -10.17 7.87
N ARG A 29 -13.94 -9.37 8.88
CA ARG A 29 -14.90 -8.84 9.88
C ARG A 29 -16.00 -7.95 9.27
N ARG A 30 -15.79 -7.48 8.05
CA ARG A 30 -16.76 -6.70 7.26
C ARG A 30 -17.45 -7.54 6.17
N ALA A 31 -17.35 -8.87 6.27
CA ALA A 31 -17.90 -9.84 5.31
C ALA A 31 -17.30 -9.69 3.88
N ILE A 32 -16.08 -9.22 3.78
CA ILE A 32 -15.31 -9.12 2.53
C ILE A 32 -14.33 -10.30 2.50
N SER A 33 -14.46 -11.16 1.50
CA SER A 33 -13.53 -12.27 1.29
C SER A 33 -12.19 -11.77 0.75
N THR A 34 -11.10 -12.45 1.06
CA THR A 34 -9.77 -12.05 0.62
C THR A 34 -8.96 -13.24 0.12
N SER A 35 -8.06 -12.99 -0.84
CA SER A 35 -6.95 -13.86 -1.19
C SER A 35 -5.67 -13.05 -1.14
N THR A 36 -4.59 -13.66 -0.69
CA THR A 36 -3.29 -12.99 -0.53
C THR A 36 -2.27 -13.53 -1.51
N ALA A 37 -1.42 -12.66 -2.02
CA ALA A 37 -0.26 -12.98 -2.85
C ALA A 37 0.95 -12.22 -2.30
N ASN A 38 2.10 -12.90 -2.17
CA ASN A 38 3.34 -12.28 -1.69
C ASN A 38 4.29 -11.86 -2.82
N SER A 39 3.86 -11.99 -4.06
CA SER A 39 4.61 -11.59 -5.24
C SER A 39 3.69 -11.29 -6.42
N PRO A 40 4.13 -10.49 -7.41
CA PRO A 40 3.39 -10.25 -8.64
C PRO A 40 3.03 -11.52 -9.38
N GLN A 41 3.94 -12.48 -9.44
CA GLN A 41 3.72 -13.76 -10.11
C GLN A 41 2.58 -14.54 -9.47
N GLN A 42 2.56 -14.65 -8.14
CA GLN A 42 1.48 -15.34 -7.41
C GLN A 42 0.13 -14.64 -7.61
N ALA A 43 0.11 -13.30 -7.66
CA ALA A 43 -1.11 -12.54 -7.91
C ALA A 43 -1.71 -12.87 -9.29
N ILE A 44 -0.86 -12.96 -10.33
CA ILE A 44 -1.27 -13.35 -11.69
C ILE A 44 -1.80 -14.78 -11.70
N GLU A 45 -1.12 -15.71 -11.05
CA GLU A 45 -1.55 -17.11 -10.96
C GLU A 45 -2.92 -17.25 -10.28
N LEU A 46 -3.14 -16.52 -9.18
CA LEU A 46 -4.45 -16.49 -8.51
C LEU A 46 -5.55 -15.96 -9.41
N MET A 47 -5.30 -14.87 -10.13
CA MET A 47 -6.25 -14.31 -11.11
C MET A 47 -6.57 -15.30 -12.24
N GLN A 48 -5.58 -16.03 -12.74
CA GLN A 48 -5.77 -17.03 -13.78
C GLN A 48 -6.53 -18.27 -13.30
N GLN A 49 -6.26 -18.71 -12.06
CA GLN A 49 -6.88 -19.93 -11.48
C GLN A 49 -8.32 -19.69 -11.03
N LEU A 50 -8.59 -18.54 -10.40
CA LEU A 50 -9.88 -18.24 -9.77
C LEU A 50 -10.80 -17.42 -10.69
N GLY A 51 -10.28 -16.91 -11.81
CA GLY A 51 -11.06 -16.12 -12.75
C GLY A 51 -11.57 -14.80 -12.17
N ASN A 52 -12.70 -14.32 -12.66
CA ASN A 52 -13.28 -13.00 -12.34
C ASN A 52 -14.01 -12.97 -10.98
N ILE A 53 -13.48 -13.64 -9.95
CA ILE A 53 -14.08 -13.54 -8.61
C ILE A 53 -13.63 -12.26 -7.88
N PHE A 54 -12.47 -11.72 -8.28
CA PHE A 54 -11.90 -10.54 -7.65
C PHE A 54 -12.60 -9.27 -8.15
N SER A 55 -13.16 -8.52 -7.23
CA SER A 55 -13.74 -7.20 -7.53
C SER A 55 -12.76 -6.05 -7.28
N HIS A 56 -11.82 -6.27 -6.37
CA HIS A 56 -10.89 -5.24 -5.91
C HIS A 56 -9.50 -5.85 -5.67
N ALA A 57 -8.46 -5.05 -5.86
CA ALA A 57 -7.09 -5.41 -5.50
C ALA A 57 -6.41 -4.28 -4.72
N VAL A 58 -5.65 -4.65 -3.69
CA VAL A 58 -4.77 -3.76 -2.94
C VAL A 58 -3.34 -4.23 -3.19
N ILE A 59 -2.50 -3.37 -3.74
CA ILE A 59 -1.15 -3.72 -4.22
C ILE A 59 -0.11 -2.84 -3.56
N ASP A 60 0.91 -3.44 -2.93
CA ASP A 60 2.13 -2.71 -2.59
C ASP A 60 3.01 -2.50 -3.83
N LEU A 61 3.67 -1.36 -3.90
CA LEU A 61 4.63 -1.07 -4.97
C LEU A 61 6.00 -1.69 -4.74
N ASN A 62 6.37 -1.92 -3.50
CA ASN A 62 7.72 -2.32 -3.12
C ASN A 62 7.74 -3.77 -2.62
N MET A 63 7.77 -4.70 -3.54
CA MET A 63 7.83 -6.13 -3.25
C MET A 63 9.21 -6.70 -3.57
N GLY A 64 10.18 -6.42 -2.69
CA GLY A 64 11.56 -6.85 -2.85
C GLY A 64 12.22 -6.29 -4.12
N LYS A 65 12.51 -7.16 -5.10
CA LYS A 65 13.13 -6.78 -6.38
C LYS A 65 12.12 -6.41 -7.47
N GLU A 66 10.85 -6.68 -7.26
CA GLU A 66 9.79 -6.48 -8.24
C GLU A 66 8.95 -5.24 -7.90
N SER A 67 8.49 -4.56 -8.94
CA SER A 67 7.68 -3.35 -8.77
C SER A 67 6.21 -3.67 -9.00
N GLY A 68 5.38 -3.37 -8.01
CA GLY A 68 3.92 -3.46 -8.14
C GLY A 68 3.33 -2.58 -9.25
N LEU A 69 4.05 -1.53 -9.69
CA LEU A 69 3.63 -0.72 -10.84
C LEU A 69 3.49 -1.53 -12.13
N ALA A 70 4.37 -2.51 -12.36
CA ALA A 70 4.31 -3.36 -13.55
C ALA A 70 3.16 -4.38 -13.48
N LEU A 71 2.71 -4.73 -12.27
CA LEU A 71 1.61 -5.66 -12.05
C LEU A 71 0.25 -5.06 -12.44
N ILE A 72 0.03 -3.76 -12.23
CA ILE A 72 -1.25 -3.09 -12.48
C ILE A 72 -1.81 -3.38 -13.89
N PRO A 73 -1.10 -3.08 -15.00
CA PRO A 73 -1.61 -3.35 -16.34
C PRO A 73 -1.79 -4.84 -16.63
N GLN A 74 -1.02 -5.71 -15.97
CA GLN A 74 -1.14 -7.16 -16.15
C GLN A 74 -2.45 -7.68 -15.54
N LEU A 75 -2.80 -7.24 -14.33
CA LEU A 75 -4.09 -7.61 -13.71
C LEU A 75 -5.28 -7.05 -14.48
N LEU A 76 -5.19 -5.80 -14.95
CA LEU A 76 -6.24 -5.18 -15.76
C LEU A 76 -6.39 -5.84 -17.15
N SER A 77 -5.35 -6.45 -17.69
CA SER A 77 -5.46 -7.26 -18.92
C SER A 77 -6.20 -8.58 -18.70
N LEU A 78 -6.18 -9.14 -17.48
CA LEU A 78 -6.93 -10.33 -17.09
C LEU A 78 -8.38 -10.00 -16.74
N ASP A 79 -8.60 -8.88 -16.03
CA ASP A 79 -9.94 -8.37 -15.72
C ASP A 79 -9.94 -6.84 -15.75
N ALA A 80 -10.54 -6.27 -16.80
CA ALA A 80 -10.65 -4.83 -16.99
C ALA A 80 -11.59 -4.12 -15.99
N GLN A 81 -12.42 -4.87 -15.26
CA GLN A 81 -13.34 -4.32 -14.23
C GLN A 81 -12.72 -4.31 -12.83
N LEU A 82 -11.55 -4.92 -12.65
CA LEU A 82 -10.85 -4.97 -11.38
C LEU A 82 -10.51 -3.54 -10.91
N LYS A 83 -10.98 -3.17 -9.74
CA LYS A 83 -10.59 -1.88 -9.12
C LYS A 83 -9.31 -2.07 -8.34
N ILE A 84 -8.29 -1.28 -8.64
CA ILE A 84 -6.96 -1.42 -8.03
C ILE A 84 -6.63 -0.18 -7.21
N ILE A 85 -6.31 -0.39 -5.92
CA ILE A 85 -5.69 0.62 -5.07
C ILE A 85 -4.23 0.23 -4.82
N VAL A 86 -3.36 1.20 -4.97
CA VAL A 86 -1.97 1.09 -4.55
C VAL A 86 -1.86 1.54 -3.10
N LEU A 87 -1.28 0.69 -2.24
CA LEU A 87 -1.05 0.97 -0.83
C LEU A 87 0.43 0.73 -0.50
N THR A 88 1.22 1.78 -0.31
CA THR A 88 2.66 1.65 -0.16
C THR A 88 3.24 2.58 0.90
N GLY A 89 4.31 2.14 1.55
CA GLY A 89 5.10 2.97 2.47
C GLY A 89 5.99 4.00 1.77
N TYR A 90 6.11 3.92 0.45
CA TYR A 90 6.98 4.78 -0.35
C TYR A 90 6.17 5.60 -1.34
N SER A 91 5.83 6.83 -0.98
CA SER A 91 5.07 7.72 -1.84
C SER A 91 5.95 8.85 -2.39
N SER A 92 6.06 8.91 -3.71
CA SER A 92 6.46 10.13 -4.41
C SER A 92 5.33 10.57 -5.34
N ILE A 93 5.23 11.86 -5.61
CA ILE A 93 4.25 12.38 -6.57
C ILE A 93 4.39 11.66 -7.92
N ALA A 94 5.62 11.42 -8.36
CA ALA A 94 5.91 10.72 -9.61
C ALA A 94 5.36 9.28 -9.61
N THR A 95 5.55 8.54 -8.52
CA THR A 95 5.07 7.16 -8.37
C THR A 95 3.54 7.08 -8.34
N THR A 96 2.91 8.04 -7.65
CA THR A 96 1.44 8.14 -7.59
C THR A 96 0.86 8.41 -9.00
N VAL A 97 1.41 9.39 -9.71
CA VAL A 97 0.98 9.71 -11.08
C VAL A 97 1.17 8.52 -12.01
N GLU A 98 2.28 7.81 -11.89
CA GLU A 98 2.57 6.63 -12.71
C GLU A 98 1.59 5.49 -12.41
N ALA A 99 1.25 5.22 -11.14
CA ALA A 99 0.27 4.21 -10.75
C ALA A 99 -1.11 4.49 -11.37
N ILE A 100 -1.58 5.73 -11.26
CA ILE A 100 -2.86 6.16 -11.84
C ILE A 100 -2.84 6.05 -13.38
N LYS A 101 -1.76 6.47 -14.06
CA LYS A 101 -1.63 6.33 -15.51
C LYS A 101 -1.65 4.88 -15.97
N ARG A 102 -1.20 3.93 -15.14
CA ARG A 102 -1.24 2.49 -15.41
C ARG A 102 -2.58 1.85 -15.12
N GLY A 103 -3.55 2.60 -14.60
CA GLY A 103 -4.92 2.17 -14.38
C GLY A 103 -5.29 1.89 -12.93
N ALA A 104 -4.46 2.25 -11.95
CA ALA A 104 -4.89 2.22 -10.56
C ALA A 104 -6.04 3.22 -10.34
N SER A 105 -7.07 2.78 -9.61
CA SER A 105 -8.24 3.62 -9.29
C SER A 105 -7.88 4.67 -8.23
N ASN A 106 -6.98 4.33 -7.30
CA ASN A 106 -6.54 5.24 -6.24
C ASN A 106 -5.17 4.83 -5.68
N TYR A 107 -4.62 5.70 -4.84
CA TYR A 107 -3.31 5.53 -4.23
C TYR A 107 -3.37 5.98 -2.76
N LEU A 108 -2.87 5.14 -1.84
CA LEU A 108 -2.81 5.42 -0.41
C LEU A 108 -1.40 5.20 0.15
N CYS A 109 -1.05 5.95 1.18
CA CYS A 109 0.19 5.75 1.91
C CYS A 109 -0.04 4.83 3.12
N LYS A 110 0.86 3.87 3.35
CA LYS A 110 0.92 3.13 4.61
C LYS A 110 1.43 4.05 5.74
N PRO A 111 0.86 4.01 6.94
CA PRO A 111 -0.26 3.17 7.37
C PRO A 111 -1.61 3.72 6.90
N ALA A 112 -2.50 2.85 6.44
CA ALA A 112 -3.88 3.19 6.13
C ALA A 112 -4.83 2.25 6.87
N SER A 113 -5.93 2.78 7.38
CA SER A 113 -6.98 1.99 8.01
C SER A 113 -7.83 1.28 6.95
N VAL A 114 -8.54 0.23 7.36
CA VAL A 114 -9.48 -0.47 6.46
C VAL A 114 -10.57 0.46 5.95
N ASP A 115 -11.03 1.41 6.79
CA ASP A 115 -12.06 2.35 6.40
C ASP A 115 -11.57 3.33 5.33
N GLU A 116 -10.30 3.77 5.40
CA GLU A 116 -9.67 4.58 4.35
C GLU A 116 -9.52 3.81 3.04
N ILE A 117 -9.13 2.53 3.10
CA ILE A 117 -9.03 1.67 1.92
C ILE A 117 -10.39 1.49 1.26
N LEU A 118 -11.45 1.20 2.04
CA LEU A 118 -12.80 1.02 1.52
C LEU A 118 -13.37 2.34 0.98
N ALA A 119 -13.13 3.45 1.65
CA ALA A 119 -13.54 4.78 1.17
C ALA A 119 -12.88 5.11 -0.18
N ALA A 120 -11.59 4.80 -0.33
CA ALA A 120 -10.85 5.05 -1.56
C ALA A 120 -11.37 4.24 -2.77
N PHE A 121 -11.98 3.07 -2.54
CA PHE A 121 -12.68 2.32 -3.59
C PHE A 121 -14.04 2.88 -3.97
N ASN A 122 -14.70 3.60 -3.05
CA ASN A 122 -16.03 4.18 -3.26
C ASN A 122 -15.97 5.60 -3.84
N GLU A 123 -14.83 6.26 -3.81
CA GLU A 123 -14.63 7.55 -4.46
C GLU A 123 -14.64 7.34 -5.99
N ASN A 124 -15.77 7.70 -6.61
CA ASN A 124 -16.04 7.50 -8.04
C ASN A 124 -15.00 8.22 -8.93
N ASP A 125 -14.44 7.47 -9.87
CA ASP A 125 -14.04 7.80 -11.26
C ASP A 125 -13.72 9.28 -11.56
N GLY A 126 -12.87 9.87 -10.77
CA GLY A 126 -12.24 11.15 -11.06
C GLY A 126 -10.95 11.22 -10.28
N VAL A 127 -9.88 11.58 -10.97
CA VAL A 127 -8.63 11.98 -10.33
C VAL A 127 -8.98 13.05 -9.30
N ASN A 128 -9.34 12.61 -8.10
CA ASN A 128 -9.59 13.53 -7.00
C ASN A 128 -8.22 13.97 -6.51
N GLU A 129 -7.87 15.20 -6.85
CA GLU A 129 -6.81 15.93 -6.16
C GLU A 129 -6.97 15.90 -4.63
N ARG A 130 -8.18 15.50 -4.14
CA ARG A 130 -8.48 15.26 -2.72
C ARG A 130 -7.84 13.99 -2.16
N GLY A 131 -7.59 12.95 -2.95
CA GLY A 131 -6.79 11.79 -2.51
C GLY A 131 -5.33 12.17 -2.25
N LEU A 132 -4.83 13.18 -2.95
CA LEU A 132 -3.53 13.83 -2.67
C LEU A 132 -3.62 14.80 -1.48
N LEU A 133 -4.82 15.22 -1.06
CA LEU A 133 -5.04 16.29 -0.08
C LEU A 133 -5.74 15.82 1.21
N SER A 134 -6.32 14.61 1.28
CA SER A 134 -6.96 14.12 2.51
C SER A 134 -5.97 13.47 3.48
N ASN A 135 -4.76 13.13 3.05
CA ASN A 135 -3.65 13.07 3.97
C ASN A 135 -3.17 14.51 4.19
N LYS A 136 -3.47 15.11 5.35
CA LYS A 136 -2.63 16.22 5.86
C LYS A 136 -1.20 15.87 5.48
N PRO A 137 -0.46 16.75 4.77
CA PRO A 137 0.89 16.43 4.36
C PRO A 137 1.59 15.96 5.62
N LEU A 138 2.05 14.70 5.62
CA LEU A 138 2.86 14.19 6.72
C LEU A 138 3.94 15.25 6.92
N SER A 139 4.01 15.82 8.12
CA SER A 139 5.02 16.85 8.35
C SER A 139 6.36 16.25 7.93
N VAL A 140 7.23 17.06 7.34
CA VAL A 140 8.57 16.61 6.90
C VAL A 140 9.26 15.85 8.04
N ASP A 141 9.04 16.27 9.28
CA ASP A 141 9.55 15.61 10.48
C ASP A 141 9.00 14.19 10.69
N ARG A 142 7.75 13.93 10.31
CA ARG A 142 7.12 12.61 10.43
C ARG A 142 7.63 11.67 9.33
N LEU A 143 7.73 12.15 8.08
CA LEU A 143 8.31 11.39 6.97
C LEU A 143 9.78 11.03 7.25
N GLU A 144 10.55 12.00 7.76
CA GLU A 144 11.93 11.78 8.15
C GLU A 144 12.03 10.75 9.29
N TRP A 145 11.14 10.83 10.27
CA TRP A 145 11.11 9.91 11.41
C TRP A 145 10.77 8.47 10.97
N GLU A 146 9.76 8.30 10.12
CA GLU A 146 9.36 6.99 9.58
C GLU A 146 10.49 6.37 8.74
N TYR A 147 11.17 7.17 7.92
CA TYR A 147 12.33 6.73 7.14
C TYR A 147 13.50 6.30 8.03
N ILE A 148 13.75 7.05 9.09
CA ILE A 148 14.75 6.69 10.11
C ILE A 148 14.40 5.37 10.80
N GLN A 149 13.15 5.15 11.20
CA GLN A 149 12.71 3.92 11.86
C GLN A 149 12.85 2.71 10.94
N LYS A 150 12.45 2.84 9.68
CA LYS A 150 12.60 1.78 8.68
C LYS A 150 14.07 1.39 8.51
N THR A 151 14.94 2.38 8.26
CA THR A 151 16.37 2.13 8.08
C THR A 151 17.00 1.57 9.35
N LEU A 152 16.55 1.98 10.54
CA LEU A 152 17.02 1.42 11.81
C LEU A 152 16.66 -0.06 11.95
N ALA A 153 15.46 -0.45 11.52
CA ALA A 153 15.03 -1.86 11.50
C ALA A 153 15.85 -2.69 10.50
N GLU A 154 16.14 -2.16 9.30
CA GLU A 154 16.98 -2.82 8.29
C GLU A 154 18.41 -3.10 8.78
N TYR A 155 18.90 -2.33 9.75
CA TYR A 155 20.20 -2.50 10.37
C TYR A 155 20.11 -3.03 11.81
N ASP A 156 19.08 -3.81 12.14
CA ASP A 156 18.88 -4.48 13.43
C ASP A 156 19.04 -3.56 14.66
N GLY A 157 18.61 -2.31 14.53
CA GLY A 157 18.73 -1.30 15.60
C GLY A 157 20.13 -0.69 15.76
N ASN A 158 21.05 -0.99 14.87
CA ASN A 158 22.41 -0.46 14.92
C ASN A 158 22.48 1.00 14.49
N VAL A 159 22.38 1.91 15.46
CA VAL A 159 22.37 3.37 15.26
C VAL A 159 23.58 3.87 14.45
N SER A 160 24.75 3.26 14.60
CA SER A 160 25.97 3.69 13.87
C SER A 160 25.94 3.30 12.40
N ALA A 161 25.43 2.10 12.09
CA ALA A 161 25.25 1.63 10.71
C ALA A 161 24.14 2.42 10.03
N THR A 162 23.01 2.62 10.71
CA THR A 162 21.89 3.43 10.23
C THR A 162 22.29 4.87 9.92
N ALA A 163 23.06 5.51 10.81
CA ALA A 163 23.53 6.88 10.59
C ALA A 163 24.39 6.99 9.33
N ARG A 164 25.28 6.02 9.08
CA ARG A 164 26.08 5.96 7.86
C ARG A 164 25.21 5.78 6.61
N ALA A 165 24.23 4.87 6.66
CA ALA A 165 23.30 4.62 5.57
C ALA A 165 22.46 5.86 5.23
N LEU A 166 22.06 6.63 6.24
CA LEU A 166 21.30 7.87 6.09
C LEU A 166 22.17 9.11 5.78
N GLY A 167 23.49 8.95 5.66
CA GLY A 167 24.41 10.07 5.41
C GLY A 167 24.45 11.12 6.51
N MET A 168 24.14 10.74 7.76
CA MET A 168 24.10 11.67 8.90
C MET A 168 25.03 11.25 10.04
N HIS A 169 25.41 12.21 10.90
CA HIS A 169 26.20 11.92 12.09
C HIS A 169 25.37 11.11 13.11
N ARG A 170 26.02 10.12 13.78
CA ARG A 170 25.38 9.31 14.83
C ARG A 170 24.66 10.15 15.89
N ARG A 171 25.27 11.25 16.31
CA ARG A 171 24.68 12.16 17.33
C ARG A 171 23.40 12.83 16.84
N THR A 172 23.35 13.16 15.54
CA THR A 172 22.15 13.72 14.89
C THR A 172 21.03 12.69 14.89
N LEU A 173 21.34 11.45 14.50
CA LEU A 173 20.37 10.35 14.50
C LEU A 173 19.83 10.07 15.91
N GLN A 174 20.68 9.97 16.92
CA GLN A 174 20.27 9.78 18.30
C GLN A 174 19.31 10.87 18.78
N ARG A 175 19.58 12.15 18.47
CA ARG A 175 18.70 13.27 18.82
C ARG A 175 17.34 13.16 18.11
N LYS A 176 17.32 12.71 16.85
CA LYS A 176 16.08 12.50 16.09
C LYS A 176 15.26 11.32 16.64
N LEU A 177 15.90 10.23 17.03
CA LEU A 177 15.23 9.08 17.67
C LEU A 177 14.59 9.41 19.02
N GLN A 178 15.12 10.42 19.74
CA GLN A 178 14.56 10.89 21.01
C GLN A 178 13.36 11.83 20.84
N LYS A 179 13.24 12.50 19.66
CA LYS A 179 12.09 13.35 19.34
C LYS A 179 11.04 12.51 18.61
N LYS A 180 10.04 12.01 19.35
CA LYS A 180 8.82 11.48 18.69
C LYS A 180 8.07 12.65 18.03
N PRO A 181 7.61 12.54 16.76
CA PRO A 181 6.71 13.52 16.20
C PRO A 181 5.45 13.62 17.06
N VAL A 182 4.98 14.83 17.28
CA VAL A 182 3.72 15.07 18.00
C VAL A 182 2.59 14.50 17.14
N GLN A 183 1.75 13.66 17.73
CA GLN A 183 0.48 13.26 17.11
C GLN A 183 -0.45 14.48 17.17
N GLU A 184 -0.70 15.12 16.04
CA GLU A 184 -1.84 16.01 15.82
C GLU A 184 -2.99 15.25 15.17
#